data_167e733dddac529d85e1fdbc0c304022
#
_entry.id   167e733dddac529d85e1fdbc0c304022
#
_cell.length_a   1.000
_cell.length_b   1.000
_cell.length_c   1.000
_cell.angle_alpha   90.00
_cell.angle_beta   90.00
_cell.angle_gamma   90.00
#
_symmetry.space_group_name_H-M   'P 1'
#
loop_
_entity.id
_entity.type
_entity.pdbx_description
1 polymer ?
#
loop_
_entity_poly.entity_id
_entity_poly.type
_entity_poly.pdbx_seq_one_letter_code
_entity_poly.pdbx_strand_id
1 'polypeptide(L)'
;MVMTGTLLSVRDVSKNFGDVQALKSVTLDLNRGDVVGLVGGNGAGKTTLLRLLCGLYKPSMGAVVFIDESGDEHPVHQVRCNLGVVPEATGLYARLTAWENIRYHSRLNNIPDKQSWNRTIRLARALEIEDELQRPTRGFSRGMRQKTALIRALAHDPEVLLLDEPTGGLDVTSARRVRELVRKLGEDGRTVIYSTHQLNEAEQVCDRIVIIHNGTLRADGSPEELMGNTKTKSLEDAFVSLTQDDSREVDAPEPESKLQQLWSKLTTRKQPPTGGEGNA
;
A
#
# COMPACT_ATOMS: atom_id res chain seq x y z
N MET A 1 -8.69 3.27 27.20
CA MET A 1 -9.39 4.44 26.63
C MET A 1 -8.73 4.69 25.29
N VAL A 2 -9.38 4.35 24.18
CA VAL A 2 -8.81 4.62 22.85
C VAL A 2 -8.87 6.14 22.66
N MET A 3 -7.71 6.77 22.51
CA MET A 3 -7.66 8.22 22.23
C MET A 3 -8.16 8.43 20.81
N THR A 4 -9.30 9.06 20.67
CA THR A 4 -9.89 9.43 19.38
C THR A 4 -9.36 10.81 18.97
N GLY A 5 -8.85 10.96 17.76
CA GLY A 5 -8.37 12.23 17.22
C GLY A 5 -7.45 12.03 16.04
N THR A 6 -7.29 13.07 15.24
CA THR A 6 -6.40 13.06 14.09
C THR A 6 -4.95 12.91 14.55
N LEU A 7 -4.22 11.99 13.93
CA LEU A 7 -2.81 11.71 14.20
C LEU A 7 -1.89 12.26 13.10
N LEU A 8 -2.30 12.07 11.84
CA LEU A 8 -1.61 12.63 10.68
C LEU A 8 -2.62 13.41 9.83
N SER A 9 -2.28 14.63 9.46
CA SER A 9 -3.09 15.48 8.58
C SER A 9 -2.32 15.87 7.33
N VAL A 10 -2.92 15.60 6.18
CA VAL A 10 -2.44 15.99 4.85
C VAL A 10 -3.33 17.14 4.37
N ARG A 11 -2.77 18.34 4.21
CA ARG A 11 -3.53 19.56 3.93
C ARG A 11 -3.14 20.11 2.58
N ASP A 12 -4.03 19.97 1.61
CA ASP A 12 -3.91 20.49 0.25
C ASP A 12 -2.55 20.17 -0.40
N VAL A 13 -2.11 18.93 -0.26
CA VAL A 13 -0.78 18.50 -0.66
C VAL A 13 -0.72 18.21 -2.14
N SER A 14 0.18 18.91 -2.84
CA SER A 14 0.58 18.61 -4.20
C SER A 14 2.06 18.19 -4.25
N LYS A 15 2.40 17.29 -5.17
CA LYS A 15 3.78 16.85 -5.41
C LYS A 15 4.11 16.77 -6.88
N ASN A 16 5.11 17.54 -7.29
CA ASN A 16 5.63 17.56 -8.65
C ASN A 16 7.04 16.95 -8.71
N PHE A 17 7.34 16.24 -9.78
CA PHE A 17 8.67 15.76 -10.16
C PHE A 17 8.94 16.26 -11.59
N GLY A 18 9.64 17.39 -11.72
CA GLY A 18 9.72 18.10 -13.00
C GLY A 18 8.32 18.45 -13.50
N ASP A 19 8.01 18.04 -14.72
CA ASP A 19 6.71 18.29 -15.36
C ASP A 19 5.60 17.31 -14.93
N VAL A 20 5.95 16.27 -14.18
CA VAL A 20 4.98 15.25 -13.73
C VAL A 20 4.39 15.65 -12.40
N GLN A 21 3.09 15.91 -12.36
CA GLN A 21 2.34 16.13 -11.12
C GLN A 21 1.84 14.78 -10.56
N ALA A 22 2.59 14.25 -9.61
CA ALA A 22 2.31 12.94 -9.00
C ALA A 22 1.15 12.96 -7.98
N LEU A 23 0.92 14.10 -7.30
CA LEU A 23 -0.23 14.34 -6.42
C LEU A 23 -0.78 15.74 -6.67
N LYS A 24 -2.11 15.85 -6.60
CA LYS A 24 -2.88 17.05 -6.96
C LYS A 24 -3.85 17.38 -5.83
N SER A 25 -3.49 18.37 -5.00
CA SER A 25 -4.38 18.92 -3.95
C SER A 25 -5.02 17.82 -3.06
N VAL A 26 -4.18 16.95 -2.49
CA VAL A 26 -4.63 15.84 -1.63
C VAL A 26 -4.86 16.37 -0.22
N THR A 27 -6.07 16.15 0.33
CA THR A 27 -6.40 16.41 1.73
C THR A 27 -6.94 15.12 2.35
N LEU A 28 -6.34 14.71 3.48
CA LEU A 28 -6.65 13.45 4.15
C LEU A 28 -6.26 13.53 5.62
N ASP A 29 -7.17 13.18 6.52
CA ASP A 29 -6.89 13.01 7.94
C ASP A 29 -6.87 11.52 8.31
N LEU A 30 -5.86 11.11 9.06
CA LEU A 30 -5.70 9.76 9.58
C LEU A 30 -5.83 9.82 11.10
N ASN A 31 -6.78 9.09 11.65
CA ASN A 31 -7.04 9.11 13.08
C ASN A 31 -6.22 8.04 13.81
N ARG A 32 -6.08 8.21 15.12
CA ARG A 32 -5.43 7.22 15.98
C ARG A 32 -6.22 5.92 15.98
N GLY A 33 -5.52 4.81 15.73
CA GLY A 33 -6.10 3.48 15.65
C GLY A 33 -6.76 3.12 14.32
N ASP A 34 -6.80 4.03 13.33
CA ASP A 34 -7.34 3.72 12.01
C ASP A 34 -6.46 2.67 11.29
N VAL A 35 -7.09 1.67 10.69
CA VAL A 35 -6.45 0.80 9.70
C VAL A 35 -6.99 1.18 8.31
N VAL A 36 -6.22 1.97 7.59
CA VAL A 36 -6.62 2.59 6.32
C VAL A 36 -6.00 1.89 5.13
N GLY A 37 -6.82 1.41 4.22
CA GLY A 37 -6.41 0.90 2.91
C GLY A 37 -6.22 2.04 1.91
N LEU A 38 -4.98 2.28 1.48
CA LEU A 38 -4.70 3.21 0.38
C LEU A 38 -4.70 2.44 -0.94
N VAL A 39 -5.79 2.54 -1.69
CA VAL A 39 -6.04 1.74 -2.88
C VAL A 39 -5.95 2.56 -4.16
N GLY A 40 -5.36 1.98 -5.19
CA GLY A 40 -5.25 2.62 -6.51
C GLY A 40 -4.38 1.82 -7.46
N GLY A 41 -4.49 2.08 -8.75
CA GLY A 41 -3.68 1.44 -9.78
C GLY A 41 -2.19 1.81 -9.68
N ASN A 42 -1.37 1.18 -10.52
CA ASN A 42 0.04 1.54 -10.64
C ASN A 42 0.17 2.98 -11.17
N GLY A 43 1.06 3.76 -10.55
CA GLY A 43 1.22 5.18 -10.90
C GLY A 43 0.15 6.13 -10.33
N ALA A 44 -0.85 5.65 -9.59
CA ALA A 44 -1.91 6.48 -9.02
C ALA A 44 -1.43 7.52 -7.98
N GLY A 45 -0.21 7.36 -7.42
CA GLY A 45 0.35 8.27 -6.42
C GLY A 45 0.52 7.67 -5.02
N LYS A 46 0.13 6.40 -4.78
CA LYS A 46 0.19 5.72 -3.47
C LYS A 46 1.56 5.83 -2.80
N THR A 47 2.60 5.32 -3.44
CA THR A 47 3.99 5.38 -2.92
C THR A 47 4.47 6.81 -2.69
N THR A 48 4.05 7.76 -3.56
CA THR A 48 4.38 9.18 -3.38
C THR A 48 3.73 9.74 -2.11
N LEU A 49 2.47 9.44 -1.87
CA LEU A 49 1.76 9.85 -0.65
C LEU A 49 2.41 9.22 0.59
N LEU A 50 2.72 7.92 0.59
CA LEU A 50 3.42 7.28 1.71
C LEU A 50 4.78 7.93 2.01
N ARG A 51 5.55 8.31 0.97
CA ARG A 51 6.84 8.99 1.14
C ARG A 51 6.72 10.41 1.68
N LEU A 52 5.60 11.08 1.43
CA LEU A 52 5.27 12.36 2.06
C LEU A 52 4.86 12.17 3.53
N LEU A 53 4.02 11.17 3.80
CA LEU A 53 3.58 10.81 5.17
C LEU A 53 4.73 10.40 6.09
N CYS A 54 5.80 9.79 5.56
CA CYS A 54 7.00 9.49 6.36
C CYS A 54 8.07 10.60 6.32
N GLY A 55 7.77 11.74 5.70
CA GLY A 55 8.69 12.87 5.60
C GLY A 55 9.95 12.60 4.76
N LEU A 56 9.94 11.55 3.91
CA LEU A 56 11.02 11.29 2.96
C LEU A 56 11.01 12.31 1.81
N TYR A 57 9.81 12.69 1.37
CA TYR A 57 9.60 13.78 0.43
C TYR A 57 9.03 15.00 1.14
N LYS A 58 9.37 16.19 0.62
CA LYS A 58 8.67 17.43 0.95
C LYS A 58 7.58 17.66 -0.09
N PRO A 59 6.38 18.11 0.29
CA PRO A 59 5.37 18.52 -0.65
C PRO A 59 5.84 19.71 -1.49
N SER A 60 5.33 19.82 -2.72
CA SER A 60 5.54 21.02 -3.56
C SER A 60 4.61 22.16 -3.13
N MET A 61 3.40 21.80 -2.65
CA MET A 61 2.42 22.72 -2.03
C MET A 61 1.73 21.97 -0.88
N GLY A 62 1.18 22.73 0.06
CA GLY A 62 0.50 22.18 1.23
C GLY A 62 1.44 21.68 2.33
N ALA A 63 0.90 20.95 3.29
CA ALA A 63 1.66 20.45 4.45
C ALA A 63 1.20 19.06 4.87
N VAL A 64 2.16 18.28 5.44
CA VAL A 64 1.89 17.05 6.17
C VAL A 64 2.35 17.25 7.61
N VAL A 65 1.42 17.12 8.55
CA VAL A 65 1.68 17.33 9.97
C VAL A 65 1.30 16.10 10.78
N PHE A 66 2.08 15.86 11.82
CA PHE A 66 1.79 14.90 12.87
C PHE A 66 1.21 15.66 14.05
N ILE A 67 0.14 15.17 14.65
CA ILE A 67 -0.55 15.77 15.79
C ILE A 67 -0.33 14.86 16.99
N ASP A 68 0.36 15.36 17.99
CA ASP A 68 0.66 14.59 19.19
C ASP A 68 -0.56 14.46 20.14
N GLU A 69 -0.37 13.81 21.28
CA GLU A 69 -1.44 13.60 22.26
C GLU A 69 -1.93 14.90 22.91
N SER A 70 -1.10 15.96 22.91
CA SER A 70 -1.45 17.28 23.43
C SER A 70 -2.21 18.12 22.41
N GLY A 71 -2.28 17.67 21.14
CA GLY A 71 -2.87 18.40 20.04
C GLY A 71 -1.86 19.34 19.34
N ASP A 72 -0.58 19.27 19.71
CA ASP A 72 0.45 20.07 19.08
C ASP A 72 0.85 19.51 17.71
N GLU A 73 1.03 20.40 16.74
CA GLU A 73 1.38 20.03 15.37
C GLU A 73 2.88 20.02 15.15
N HIS A 74 3.38 18.90 14.62
CA HIS A 74 4.79 18.72 14.30
C HIS A 74 4.97 18.42 12.82
N PRO A 75 5.94 19.04 12.13
CA PRO A 75 6.31 18.60 10.79
C PRO A 75 6.73 17.12 10.80
N VAL A 76 6.16 16.31 9.93
CA VAL A 76 6.34 14.85 9.96
C VAL A 76 7.82 14.41 9.93
N HIS A 77 8.71 15.20 9.32
CA HIS A 77 10.14 14.88 9.25
C HIS A 77 10.87 15.01 10.61
N GLN A 78 10.26 15.65 11.61
CA GLN A 78 10.82 15.78 12.97
C GLN A 78 10.42 14.62 13.88
N VAL A 79 9.34 13.91 13.56
CA VAL A 79 8.74 12.84 14.39
C VAL A 79 8.87 11.45 13.76
N ARG A 80 9.88 11.24 12.93
CA ARG A 80 10.09 9.95 12.23
C ARG A 80 10.26 8.75 13.15
N CYS A 81 10.67 8.95 14.38
CA CYS A 81 10.75 7.88 15.39
C CYS A 81 9.37 7.29 15.74
N ASN A 82 8.28 8.02 15.50
CA ASN A 82 6.91 7.55 15.70
C ASN A 82 6.38 6.75 14.50
N LEU A 83 7.17 6.66 13.41
CA LEU A 83 6.75 6.06 12.16
C LEU A 83 7.55 4.79 11.85
N GLY A 84 6.84 3.68 11.62
CA GLY A 84 7.41 2.46 11.05
C GLY A 84 7.09 2.39 9.56
N VAL A 85 8.10 2.18 8.72
CA VAL A 85 7.91 2.19 7.25
C VAL A 85 8.41 0.89 6.64
N VAL A 86 7.54 0.24 5.87
CA VAL A 86 7.87 -0.90 5.01
C VAL A 86 7.69 -0.47 3.57
N PRO A 87 8.76 -0.12 2.86
CA PRO A 87 8.68 0.23 1.45
C PRO A 87 8.50 -1.03 0.58
N GLU A 88 7.97 -0.89 -0.62
CA GLU A 88 7.84 -1.97 -1.61
C GLU A 88 9.19 -2.69 -1.86
N ALA A 89 10.27 -1.93 -2.05
CA ALA A 89 11.63 -2.46 -2.05
C ALA A 89 12.17 -2.45 -0.61
N THR A 90 12.30 -3.61 0.02
CA THR A 90 12.57 -3.75 1.47
C THR A 90 13.82 -3.04 1.98
N GLY A 91 14.81 -2.75 1.12
CA GLY A 91 16.01 -2.00 1.46
C GLY A 91 16.84 -2.65 2.59
N LEU A 92 16.90 -3.98 2.65
CA LEU A 92 17.73 -4.69 3.61
C LEU A 92 19.20 -4.70 3.15
N TYR A 93 20.11 -4.56 4.09
CA TYR A 93 21.55 -4.73 3.87
C TYR A 93 21.86 -6.20 3.67
N ALA A 94 22.14 -6.62 2.45
CA ALA A 94 22.24 -8.02 2.04
C ALA A 94 23.34 -8.81 2.80
N ARG A 95 24.43 -8.15 3.23
CA ARG A 95 25.53 -8.75 3.96
C ARG A 95 25.27 -8.90 5.46
N LEU A 96 24.30 -8.17 6.00
CA LEU A 96 23.91 -8.26 7.40
C LEU A 96 22.87 -9.38 7.59
N THR A 97 22.88 -9.97 8.77
CA THR A 97 21.83 -10.90 9.19
C THR A 97 20.48 -10.17 9.34
N ALA A 98 19.38 -10.90 9.41
CA ALA A 98 18.07 -10.31 9.68
C ALA A 98 18.08 -9.52 10.99
N TRP A 99 18.64 -10.10 12.05
CA TRP A 99 18.78 -9.40 13.33
C TRP A 99 19.64 -8.14 13.24
N GLU A 100 20.78 -8.17 12.56
CA GLU A 100 21.63 -6.98 12.41
C GLU A 100 20.95 -5.86 11.65
N ASN A 101 20.15 -6.17 10.62
CA ASN A 101 19.29 -5.19 9.92
C ASN A 101 18.28 -4.53 10.87
N ILE A 102 17.63 -5.33 11.71
CA ILE A 102 16.63 -4.86 12.67
C ILE A 102 17.31 -4.03 13.77
N ARG A 103 18.38 -4.57 14.37
CA ARG A 103 19.16 -3.91 15.43
C ARG A 103 19.70 -2.55 14.98
N TYR A 104 20.25 -2.48 13.79
CA TYR A 104 20.77 -1.23 13.23
C TYR A 104 19.67 -0.16 13.20
N HIS A 105 18.48 -0.51 12.70
CA HIS A 105 17.35 0.42 12.62
C HIS A 105 16.82 0.82 14.00
N SER A 106 16.75 -0.14 14.93
CA SER A 106 16.33 0.14 16.30
C SER A 106 17.28 1.10 17.02
N ARG A 107 18.61 0.95 16.82
CA ARG A 107 19.62 1.85 17.36
C ARG A 107 19.50 3.27 16.82
N LEU A 108 19.14 3.45 15.52
CA LEU A 108 18.86 4.78 14.95
C LEU A 108 17.65 5.47 15.62
N ASN A 109 16.74 4.68 16.20
CA ASN A 109 15.61 5.17 16.97
C ASN A 109 15.87 5.15 18.50
N ASN A 110 17.14 5.05 18.93
CA ASN A 110 17.56 5.04 20.34
C ASN A 110 16.95 3.89 21.17
N ILE A 111 16.58 2.77 20.55
CA ILE A 111 16.06 1.60 21.25
C ILE A 111 17.21 0.69 21.71
N PRO A 112 17.30 0.32 23.01
CA PRO A 112 18.30 -0.60 23.51
C PRO A 112 18.19 -1.98 22.86
N ASP A 113 19.34 -2.63 22.59
CA ASP A 113 19.41 -3.93 21.91
C ASP A 113 18.54 -5.00 22.59
N LYS A 114 18.53 -5.06 23.93
CA LYS A 114 17.71 -6.02 24.70
C LYS A 114 16.21 -5.83 24.43
N GLN A 115 15.75 -4.59 24.40
CA GLN A 115 14.35 -4.27 24.15
C GLN A 115 13.96 -4.60 22.70
N SER A 116 14.80 -4.19 21.74
CA SER A 116 14.63 -4.51 20.33
C SER A 116 14.64 -6.02 20.09
N TRP A 117 15.56 -6.77 20.72
CA TRP A 117 15.61 -8.22 20.59
C TRP A 117 14.33 -8.90 21.08
N ASN A 118 13.83 -8.51 22.26
CA ASN A 118 12.62 -9.08 22.83
C ASN A 118 11.39 -8.86 21.93
N ARG A 119 11.29 -7.70 21.27
CA ARG A 119 10.23 -7.42 20.29
C ARG A 119 10.45 -8.23 19.01
N THR A 120 11.68 -8.26 18.52
CA THR A 120 12.07 -9.02 17.32
C THR A 120 11.69 -10.48 17.42
N ILE A 121 12.02 -11.16 18.52
CA ILE A 121 11.70 -12.58 18.73
C ILE A 121 10.18 -12.82 18.69
N ARG A 122 9.38 -11.98 19.36
CA ARG A 122 7.91 -12.12 19.36
C ARG A 122 7.33 -11.98 17.96
N LEU A 123 7.78 -10.96 17.20
CA LEU A 123 7.33 -10.74 15.84
C LEU A 123 7.83 -11.83 14.88
N ALA A 124 9.06 -12.29 15.05
CA ALA A 124 9.65 -13.34 14.23
C ALA A 124 8.92 -14.68 14.40
N ARG A 125 8.49 -15.01 15.62
CA ARG A 125 7.63 -16.18 15.90
C ARG A 125 6.28 -16.06 15.23
N ALA A 126 5.61 -14.89 15.35
CA ALA A 126 4.32 -14.66 14.73
C ALA A 126 4.38 -14.76 13.19
N LEU A 127 5.51 -14.38 12.61
CA LEU A 127 5.74 -14.43 11.14
C LEU A 127 6.48 -15.71 10.69
N GLU A 128 6.79 -16.65 11.61
CA GLU A 128 7.54 -17.90 11.32
C GLU A 128 8.87 -17.65 10.57
N ILE A 129 9.72 -16.83 11.17
CA ILE A 129 11.04 -16.48 10.62
C ILE A 129 12.10 -16.46 11.76
N GLU A 130 11.80 -16.98 12.95
CA GLU A 130 12.69 -16.92 14.10
C GLU A 130 14.05 -17.56 13.83
N ASP A 131 14.06 -18.75 13.22
CA ASP A 131 15.27 -19.52 12.91
C ASP A 131 16.18 -18.81 11.89
N GLU A 132 15.65 -17.85 11.15
CA GLU A 132 16.35 -17.11 10.11
C GLU A 132 17.03 -15.84 10.62
N LEU A 133 16.80 -15.43 11.86
CA LEU A 133 17.27 -14.15 12.39
C LEU A 133 18.80 -13.99 12.35
N GLN A 134 19.55 -15.07 12.47
CA GLN A 134 21.01 -15.05 12.45
C GLN A 134 21.61 -15.31 11.07
N ARG A 135 20.79 -15.44 10.01
CA ARG A 135 21.25 -15.65 8.64
C ARG A 135 21.40 -14.34 7.88
N PRO A 136 22.44 -14.19 7.05
CA PRO A 136 22.55 -13.04 6.13
C PRO A 136 21.37 -12.96 5.16
N THR A 137 20.83 -11.74 4.98
CA THR A 137 19.61 -11.54 4.18
C THR A 137 19.83 -11.70 2.67
N ARG A 138 21.08 -11.81 2.19
CA ARG A 138 21.42 -12.07 0.80
C ARG A 138 20.75 -13.33 0.24
N GLY A 139 20.63 -14.38 1.09
CA GLY A 139 20.03 -15.67 0.70
C GLY A 139 18.53 -15.76 0.94
N PHE A 140 17.87 -14.67 1.31
CA PHE A 140 16.45 -14.68 1.64
C PHE A 140 15.55 -14.72 0.42
N SER A 141 14.46 -15.47 0.50
CA SER A 141 13.34 -15.35 -0.43
C SER A 141 12.71 -13.95 -0.35
N ARG A 142 11.87 -13.59 -1.32
CA ARG A 142 11.11 -12.33 -1.27
C ARG A 142 10.28 -12.24 0.02
N GLY A 143 9.60 -13.34 0.39
CA GLY A 143 8.79 -13.41 1.61
C GLY A 143 9.61 -13.22 2.87
N MET A 144 10.76 -13.86 2.99
CA MET A 144 11.65 -13.70 4.14
C MET A 144 12.14 -12.26 4.27
N ARG A 145 12.51 -11.61 3.15
CA ARG A 145 12.88 -10.19 3.14
C ARG A 145 11.74 -9.29 3.60
N GLN A 146 10.51 -9.54 3.12
CA GLN A 146 9.34 -8.76 3.48
C GLN A 146 9.01 -8.89 4.98
N LYS A 147 9.00 -10.12 5.50
CA LYS A 147 8.81 -10.39 6.95
C LYS A 147 9.88 -9.68 7.78
N THR A 148 11.14 -9.74 7.38
CA THR A 148 12.24 -9.04 8.05
C THR A 148 12.07 -7.52 8.03
N ALA A 149 11.64 -6.94 6.90
CA ALA A 149 11.38 -5.51 6.77
C ALA A 149 10.22 -5.06 7.69
N LEU A 150 9.17 -5.89 7.81
CA LEU A 150 8.05 -5.64 8.71
C LEU A 150 8.49 -5.66 10.18
N ILE A 151 9.28 -6.68 10.59
CA ILE A 151 9.83 -6.72 11.95
C ILE A 151 10.72 -5.50 12.21
N ARG A 152 11.58 -5.12 11.26
CA ARG A 152 12.42 -3.93 11.36
C ARG A 152 11.61 -2.66 11.59
N ALA A 153 10.50 -2.50 10.88
CA ALA A 153 9.62 -1.35 11.01
C ALA A 153 8.88 -1.31 12.36
N LEU A 154 8.64 -2.47 12.98
CA LEU A 154 7.93 -2.60 14.26
C LEU A 154 8.86 -2.63 15.48
N ALA A 155 10.15 -2.88 15.32
CA ALA A 155 11.07 -3.13 16.43
C ALA A 155 11.27 -1.93 17.37
N HIS A 156 11.07 -0.70 16.87
CA HIS A 156 11.16 0.53 17.67
C HIS A 156 9.82 0.98 18.25
N ASP A 157 8.73 0.20 18.03
CA ASP A 157 7.39 0.42 18.60
C ASP A 157 6.69 1.70 18.11
N PRO A 158 6.57 1.90 16.80
CA PRO A 158 6.00 3.12 16.26
C PRO A 158 4.49 3.23 16.53
N GLU A 159 3.98 4.46 16.59
CA GLU A 159 2.53 4.74 16.66
C GLU A 159 1.85 4.50 15.31
N VAL A 160 2.55 4.79 14.21
CA VAL A 160 2.05 4.71 12.84
C VAL A 160 2.86 3.73 12.02
N LEU A 161 2.19 2.87 11.28
CA LEU A 161 2.79 1.99 10.29
C LEU A 161 2.39 2.39 8.87
N LEU A 162 3.39 2.59 8.03
CA LEU A 162 3.21 2.88 6.60
C LEU A 162 3.72 1.69 5.80
N LEU A 163 2.81 0.94 5.19
CA LEU A 163 3.09 -0.31 4.50
C LEU A 163 2.83 -0.15 3.00
N ASP A 164 3.88 -0.22 2.19
CA ASP A 164 3.77 -0.13 0.73
C ASP A 164 3.81 -1.53 0.11
N GLU A 165 2.66 -2.03 -0.37
CA GLU A 165 2.45 -3.35 -0.96
C GLU A 165 3.02 -4.49 -0.06
N PRO A 166 2.63 -4.59 1.24
CA PRO A 166 3.31 -5.44 2.20
C PRO A 166 3.16 -6.95 1.94
N THR A 167 2.18 -7.36 1.15
CA THR A 167 1.92 -8.75 0.75
C THR A 167 2.40 -9.06 -0.67
N GLY A 168 2.90 -8.06 -1.38
CA GLY A 168 3.33 -8.18 -2.77
C GLY A 168 4.36 -9.29 -3.00
N GLY A 169 3.98 -10.35 -3.76
CA GLY A 169 4.82 -11.49 -4.08
C GLY A 169 5.13 -12.43 -2.92
N LEU A 170 4.28 -12.43 -1.90
CA LEU A 170 4.23 -13.49 -0.88
C LEU A 170 3.38 -14.66 -1.37
N ASP A 171 3.68 -15.85 -0.85
CA ASP A 171 2.74 -16.97 -0.93
C ASP A 171 1.47 -16.69 -0.09
N VAL A 172 0.40 -17.44 -0.37
CA VAL A 172 -0.92 -17.23 0.25
C VAL A 172 -0.85 -17.29 1.79
N THR A 173 -0.09 -18.23 2.33
CA THR A 173 0.04 -18.42 3.78
C THR A 173 0.80 -17.25 4.42
N SER A 174 1.90 -16.84 3.83
CA SER A 174 2.68 -15.69 4.30
C SER A 174 1.89 -14.37 4.20
N ALA A 175 1.17 -14.15 3.10
CA ALA A 175 0.31 -12.99 2.94
C ALA A 175 -0.80 -12.94 4.00
N ARG A 176 -1.44 -14.08 4.27
CA ARG A 176 -2.45 -14.19 5.34
C ARG A 176 -1.90 -13.79 6.71
N ARG A 177 -0.71 -14.27 7.08
CA ARG A 177 -0.07 -13.91 8.36
C ARG A 177 0.24 -12.43 8.49
N VAL A 178 0.69 -11.81 7.40
CA VAL A 178 0.92 -10.36 7.37
C VAL A 178 -0.40 -9.62 7.60
N ARG A 179 -1.49 -10.02 6.94
CA ARG A 179 -2.81 -9.42 7.14
C ARG A 179 -3.32 -9.59 8.58
N GLU A 180 -3.19 -10.79 9.14
CA GLU A 180 -3.56 -11.07 10.54
C GLU A 180 -2.75 -10.22 11.52
N LEU A 181 -1.43 -10.04 11.28
CA LEU A 181 -0.60 -9.15 12.08
C LEU A 181 -1.07 -7.69 11.99
N VAL A 182 -1.38 -7.20 10.79
CA VAL A 182 -1.86 -5.82 10.59
C VAL A 182 -3.18 -5.59 11.32
N ARG A 183 -4.14 -6.52 11.21
CA ARG A 183 -5.41 -6.43 11.97
C ARG A 183 -5.17 -6.36 13.47
N LYS A 184 -4.31 -7.24 13.99
CA LYS A 184 -3.98 -7.24 15.42
C LYS A 184 -3.33 -5.93 15.87
N LEU A 185 -2.48 -5.32 15.04
CA LEU A 185 -1.89 -4.01 15.35
C LEU A 185 -2.95 -2.91 15.42
N GLY A 186 -3.97 -2.94 14.55
CA GLY A 186 -5.13 -2.05 14.63
C GLY A 186 -5.94 -2.27 15.91
N GLU A 187 -6.25 -3.53 16.26
CA GLU A 187 -6.92 -3.90 17.51
C GLU A 187 -6.13 -3.43 18.75
N ASP A 188 -4.79 -3.45 18.69
CA ASP A 188 -3.89 -2.93 19.71
C ASP A 188 -3.78 -1.38 19.70
N GLY A 189 -4.56 -0.68 18.85
CA GLY A 189 -4.66 0.78 18.78
C GLY A 189 -3.59 1.47 17.93
N ARG A 190 -2.85 0.73 17.09
CA ARG A 190 -1.86 1.30 16.14
C ARG A 190 -2.57 1.83 14.91
N THR A 191 -2.13 2.98 14.43
CA THR A 191 -2.57 3.51 13.14
C THR A 191 -1.77 2.87 12.01
N VAL A 192 -2.46 2.28 11.03
CA VAL A 192 -1.83 1.59 9.91
C VAL A 192 -2.35 2.13 8.59
N ILE A 193 -1.44 2.50 7.70
CA ILE A 193 -1.74 2.78 6.29
C ILE A 193 -1.23 1.61 5.46
N TYR A 194 -2.15 0.88 4.87
CA TYR A 194 -1.93 -0.32 4.08
C TYR A 194 -2.13 0.00 2.59
N SER A 195 -1.04 0.25 1.86
CA SER A 195 -1.12 0.49 0.42
C SER A 195 -1.21 -0.82 -0.35
N THR A 196 -2.17 -0.93 -1.24
CA THR A 196 -2.31 -2.08 -2.14
C THR A 196 -3.04 -1.69 -3.43
N HIS A 197 -2.84 -2.48 -4.48
CA HIS A 197 -3.64 -2.43 -5.69
C HIS A 197 -4.72 -3.53 -5.72
N GLN A 198 -4.78 -4.37 -4.69
CA GLN A 198 -5.71 -5.49 -4.54
C GLN A 198 -6.85 -5.10 -3.59
N LEU A 199 -8.02 -4.80 -4.16
CA LEU A 199 -9.22 -4.40 -3.40
C LEU A 199 -9.63 -5.43 -2.35
N ASN A 200 -9.61 -6.72 -2.71
CA ASN A 200 -9.96 -7.81 -1.80
C ASN A 200 -9.05 -7.88 -0.56
N GLU A 201 -7.79 -7.46 -0.67
CA GLU A 201 -6.90 -7.37 0.49
C GLU A 201 -7.27 -6.20 1.39
N ALA A 202 -7.52 -5.02 0.79
CA ALA A 202 -7.94 -3.84 1.53
C ALA A 202 -9.24 -4.09 2.30
N GLU A 203 -10.25 -4.71 1.66
CA GLU A 203 -11.52 -5.06 2.29
C GLU A 203 -11.37 -6.05 3.46
N GLN A 204 -10.41 -6.99 3.37
CA GLN A 204 -10.14 -7.95 4.44
C GLN A 204 -9.41 -7.37 5.64
N VAL A 205 -8.64 -6.30 5.47
CA VAL A 205 -7.68 -5.79 6.48
C VAL A 205 -8.11 -4.46 7.06
N CYS A 206 -8.75 -3.61 6.26
CA CYS A 206 -8.95 -2.21 6.57
C CYS A 206 -10.43 -1.90 6.83
N ASP A 207 -10.69 -1.08 7.84
CA ASP A 207 -12.03 -0.60 8.15
C ASP A 207 -12.41 0.62 7.31
N ARG A 208 -11.41 1.32 6.77
CA ARG A 208 -11.54 2.52 5.95
C ARG A 208 -10.68 2.40 4.71
N ILE A 209 -11.21 2.77 3.56
CA ILE A 209 -10.53 2.71 2.27
C ILE A 209 -10.48 4.10 1.65
N VAL A 210 -9.27 4.49 1.28
CA VAL A 210 -8.98 5.73 0.54
C VAL A 210 -8.59 5.34 -0.88
N ILE A 211 -9.38 5.75 -1.86
CA ILE A 211 -9.14 5.49 -3.28
C ILE A 211 -8.39 6.68 -3.87
N ILE A 212 -7.21 6.40 -4.44
CA ILE A 212 -6.41 7.38 -5.16
C ILE A 212 -6.31 7.00 -6.65
N HIS A 213 -6.55 7.98 -7.54
CA HIS A 213 -6.44 7.79 -8.98
C HIS A 213 -5.86 9.06 -9.63
N ASN A 214 -4.89 8.90 -10.52
CA ASN A 214 -4.22 10.00 -11.24
C ASN A 214 -3.75 11.16 -10.34
N GLY A 215 -3.26 10.82 -9.14
CA GLY A 215 -2.75 11.76 -8.14
C GLY A 215 -3.81 12.51 -7.34
N THR A 216 -5.09 12.16 -7.45
CA THR A 216 -6.21 12.75 -6.70
C THR A 216 -6.89 11.71 -5.81
N LEU A 217 -7.40 12.13 -4.66
CA LEU A 217 -8.33 11.31 -3.88
C LEU A 217 -9.70 11.29 -4.58
N ARG A 218 -10.22 10.10 -4.83
CA ARG A 218 -11.53 9.89 -5.45
C ARG A 218 -12.62 9.55 -4.44
N ALA A 219 -12.26 8.82 -3.40
CA ALA A 219 -13.18 8.45 -2.34
C ALA A 219 -12.44 8.13 -1.04
N ASP A 220 -13.15 8.24 0.06
CA ASP A 220 -12.69 7.97 1.42
C ASP A 220 -13.90 7.53 2.26
N GLY A 221 -13.87 6.33 2.81
CA GLY A 221 -14.95 5.77 3.62
C GLY A 221 -14.80 4.28 3.88
N SER A 222 -15.74 3.68 4.59
CA SER A 222 -15.81 2.23 4.74
C SER A 222 -16.16 1.54 3.41
N PRO A 223 -15.85 0.26 3.24
CA PRO A 223 -16.27 -0.51 2.06
C PRO A 223 -17.78 -0.37 1.77
N GLU A 224 -18.61 -0.44 2.81
CA GLU A 224 -20.06 -0.32 2.72
C GLU A 224 -20.51 1.07 2.27
N GLU A 225 -19.89 2.13 2.80
CA GLU A 225 -20.15 3.52 2.39
C GLU A 225 -19.77 3.74 0.92
N LEU A 226 -18.63 3.22 0.48
CA LEU A 226 -18.17 3.35 -0.91
C LEU A 226 -19.12 2.63 -1.89
N MET A 227 -19.55 1.41 -1.55
CA MET A 227 -20.53 0.66 -2.34
C MET A 227 -21.90 1.35 -2.33
N GLY A 228 -22.33 1.89 -1.19
CA GLY A 228 -23.58 2.62 -1.05
C GLY A 228 -23.63 3.90 -1.88
N ASN A 229 -22.55 4.70 -1.83
CA ASN A 229 -22.42 5.96 -2.57
C ASN A 229 -22.40 5.74 -4.09
N THR A 230 -21.80 4.66 -4.56
CA THR A 230 -21.74 4.30 -5.99
C THR A 230 -22.93 3.45 -6.45
N LYS A 231 -23.78 2.99 -5.51
CA LYS A 231 -24.91 2.07 -5.77
C LYS A 231 -24.47 0.76 -6.44
N THR A 232 -23.29 0.26 -6.07
CA THR A 232 -22.72 -0.97 -6.60
C THR A 232 -22.86 -2.12 -5.60
N LYS A 233 -22.67 -3.36 -6.08
CA LYS A 233 -22.77 -4.57 -5.26
C LYS A 233 -21.42 -5.09 -4.78
N SER A 234 -20.32 -4.57 -5.32
CA SER A 234 -18.96 -4.96 -4.95
C SER A 234 -18.08 -3.73 -4.86
N LEU A 235 -17.02 -3.84 -4.07
CA LEU A 235 -16.00 -2.79 -3.96
C LEU A 235 -15.22 -2.64 -5.29
N GLU A 236 -15.09 -3.70 -6.09
CA GLU A 236 -14.49 -3.63 -7.43
C GLU A 236 -15.30 -2.75 -8.37
N ASP A 237 -16.63 -2.93 -8.41
CA ASP A 237 -17.51 -2.08 -9.23
C ASP A 237 -17.49 -0.62 -8.74
N ALA A 238 -17.45 -0.42 -7.40
CA ALA A 238 -17.32 0.91 -6.82
C ALA A 238 -16.00 1.58 -7.25
N PHE A 239 -14.89 0.84 -7.19
CA PHE A 239 -13.59 1.33 -7.63
C PHE A 239 -13.59 1.71 -9.11
N VAL A 240 -14.14 0.84 -9.98
CA VAL A 240 -14.25 1.14 -11.43
C VAL A 240 -15.08 2.40 -11.65
N SER A 241 -16.23 2.54 -10.98
CA SER A 241 -17.09 3.72 -11.10
C SER A 241 -16.39 5.01 -10.66
N LEU A 242 -15.60 4.96 -9.58
CA LEU A 242 -14.89 6.11 -9.00
C LEU A 242 -13.61 6.48 -9.76
N THR A 243 -13.07 5.58 -10.57
CA THR A 243 -11.83 5.77 -11.33
C THR A 243 -12.05 5.90 -12.84
N GLN A 244 -13.27 5.71 -13.33
CA GLN A 244 -13.61 6.08 -14.71
C GLN A 244 -13.49 7.60 -14.81
N ASP A 245 -12.58 8.07 -15.66
CA ASP A 245 -12.48 9.49 -15.96
C ASP A 245 -13.80 9.94 -16.60
N ASP A 246 -14.34 11.08 -16.16
CA ASP A 246 -15.53 11.75 -16.72
C ASP A 246 -15.34 12.20 -18.20
N SER A 247 -14.24 11.82 -18.83
CA SER A 247 -13.90 12.12 -20.22
C SER A 247 -14.68 11.30 -21.25
N ARG A 248 -15.72 10.55 -20.84
CA ARG A 248 -16.73 10.03 -21.78
C ARG A 248 -17.95 10.93 -21.80
N GLU A 249 -17.76 12.21 -22.14
CA GLU A 249 -18.83 12.98 -22.73
C GLU A 249 -18.96 12.59 -24.21
N VAL A 250 -20.11 12.00 -24.51
CA VAL A 250 -20.95 12.12 -25.69
C VAL A 250 -20.42 11.64 -27.06
N ASP A 251 -21.17 10.65 -27.58
CA ASP A 251 -21.38 10.35 -29.00
C ASP A 251 -20.17 10.01 -29.90
N ALA A 252 -19.66 8.81 -29.67
CA ALA A 252 -19.20 8.01 -30.81
C ALA A 252 -19.72 6.58 -30.65
N PRO A 253 -20.23 5.89 -31.69
CA PRO A 253 -20.58 4.49 -31.65
C PRO A 253 -19.32 3.72 -31.20
N GLU A 254 -19.48 2.78 -30.26
CA GLU A 254 -18.35 1.98 -29.75
C GLU A 254 -17.56 1.40 -30.93
N PRO A 255 -16.28 1.76 -31.10
CA PRO A 255 -15.45 1.01 -32.01
C PRO A 255 -15.32 -0.38 -31.40
N GLU A 256 -15.74 -1.42 -32.14
CA GLU A 256 -15.50 -2.83 -31.77
C GLU A 256 -14.12 -2.92 -31.12
N SER A 257 -14.09 -3.42 -29.87
CA SER A 257 -12.87 -3.38 -29.08
C SER A 257 -11.73 -3.98 -29.91
N LYS A 258 -10.53 -3.40 -29.86
CA LYS A 258 -9.34 -3.92 -30.57
C LYS A 258 -9.14 -5.43 -30.29
N LEU A 259 -9.64 -5.93 -29.17
CA LEU A 259 -9.72 -7.35 -28.82
C LEU A 259 -10.72 -8.12 -29.70
N GLN A 260 -11.92 -7.58 -29.95
CA GLN A 260 -12.91 -8.22 -30.84
C GLN A 260 -12.40 -8.28 -32.28
N GLN A 261 -11.73 -7.21 -32.75
CA GLN A 261 -11.10 -7.21 -34.08
C GLN A 261 -9.92 -8.18 -34.17
N LEU A 262 -9.15 -8.35 -33.09
CA LEU A 262 -8.10 -9.37 -33.01
C LEU A 262 -8.68 -10.79 -32.96
N TRP A 263 -9.74 -11.01 -32.20
CA TRP A 263 -10.44 -12.29 -32.12
C TRP A 263 -11.11 -12.67 -33.44
N SER A 264 -11.75 -11.75 -34.14
CA SER A 264 -12.33 -12.02 -35.46
C SER A 264 -11.25 -12.42 -36.49
N LYS A 265 -10.08 -11.78 -36.46
CA LYS A 265 -8.94 -12.15 -37.32
C LYS A 265 -8.31 -13.49 -36.98
N LEU A 266 -8.34 -13.91 -35.71
CA LEU A 266 -7.79 -15.20 -35.26
C LEU A 266 -8.75 -16.36 -35.49
N THR A 267 -10.07 -16.12 -35.54
CA THR A 267 -11.11 -17.13 -35.70
C THR A 267 -11.53 -17.35 -37.14
N THR A 268 -11.12 -16.50 -38.09
CA THR A 268 -11.38 -16.70 -39.50
C THR A 268 -10.46 -17.81 -40.04
N ARG A 269 -10.90 -19.06 -39.90
CA ARG A 269 -10.27 -20.25 -40.55
C ARG A 269 -10.27 -20.01 -42.05
N LYS A 270 -9.10 -19.99 -42.69
CA LYS A 270 -8.98 -20.16 -44.15
C LYS A 270 -9.60 -21.51 -44.53
N GLN A 271 -10.66 -21.50 -45.32
CA GLN A 271 -11.15 -22.70 -45.97
C GLN A 271 -10.05 -23.26 -46.91
N PRO A 272 -9.80 -24.55 -46.91
CA PRO A 272 -8.85 -25.12 -47.86
C PRO A 272 -9.40 -24.97 -49.29
N PRO A 273 -8.57 -24.82 -50.32
CA PRO A 273 -9.00 -24.68 -51.70
C PRO A 273 -9.65 -26.00 -52.15
N THR A 274 -10.88 -25.89 -52.60
CA THR A 274 -11.60 -27.00 -53.28
C THR A 274 -10.83 -27.36 -54.53
N GLY A 275 -10.33 -28.60 -54.59
CA GLY A 275 -9.67 -29.16 -55.77
C GLY A 275 -10.58 -29.19 -56.97
N GLY A 276 -10.15 -28.60 -58.05
CA GLY A 276 -10.80 -28.69 -59.35
C GLY A 276 -10.57 -30.08 -59.91
N GLU A 277 -11.66 -30.71 -60.34
CA GLU A 277 -11.65 -31.84 -61.21
C GLU A 277 -11.11 -31.41 -62.58
N GLY A 278 -10.06 -32.07 -63.02
CA GLY A 278 -9.55 -31.99 -64.38
C GLY A 278 -9.93 -33.23 -65.18
N ASN A 279 -10.75 -33.01 -66.20
CA ASN A 279 -10.99 -33.97 -67.30
C ASN A 279 -9.73 -34.15 -68.14
N ALA A 280 -9.43 -35.40 -68.45
CA ALA A 280 -9.12 -36.01 -69.77
C ALA A 280 -8.24 -37.22 -69.55
#